data_c6626649f0e0412fc832805543047fe8
#
_entry.id   c6626649f0e0412fc832805543047fe8
#
_cell.length_a   1.000
_cell.length_b   1.000
_cell.length_c   1.000
_cell.angle_alpha   90.00
_cell.angle_beta   90.00
_cell.angle_gamma   90.00
#
_symmetry.space_group_name_H-M   'P 1'
#
loop_
_entity.id
_entity.type
_entity.pdbx_description
1 polymer ?
#
loop_
_entity_poly.entity_id
_entity_poly.type
_entity_poly.pdbx_seq_one_letter_code
_entity_poly.pdbx_strand_id
1 'polypeptide(L)'
;EWNRHEFDVEATPRDLYETYLPAFEALVKEGDVQEVMCAYNRFEGKPCCSSDKLLIDILRNSWGYDNIILSDCGAIDDFWRKDKNTPRHETHPDAESAYAVLNGTDLECGGSYRALNKALADGKISEKDLDVSLRRLLKGRFELGMFDPDERVPYSKIPYSVVESPEHIAKALDMARKSIVLLKNKNNMLPLDKNIKKIAVVGPNAADSTMLWANYNGFPTKTVTIVEGIRNKVPNAEVIYELGCNHTADFVVTDLGSHVSSTAGQGFASEFFNNTEFEGTPAYKGLAKELHYTTGGNTQFAPNVNLTNFTARFTGEFESPIDGPVEFKLSGNDAFRLYIDTAKVAEVWENEYGAEKLYTLNAKKGEKYPIKIEYMQRTGSADLNFQIGTRRP
;
A
#
# COMPACT_ATOMS: atom_id res chain seq x y z
N GLU A 1 9.76 -2.61 -12.49
CA GLU A 1 9.38 -2.21 -11.13
C GLU A 1 10.20 -2.96 -10.07
N TRP A 2 10.26 -4.30 -10.13
CA TRP A 2 11.03 -5.11 -9.16
C TRP A 2 12.54 -4.81 -9.17
N ASN A 3 13.06 -4.24 -10.24
CA ASN A 3 14.48 -3.90 -10.41
C ASN A 3 14.80 -2.42 -10.08
N ARG A 4 13.85 -1.63 -9.63
CA ARG A 4 14.01 -0.18 -9.41
C ARG A 4 15.11 0.22 -8.43
N HIS A 5 15.46 -0.67 -7.51
CA HIS A 5 16.50 -0.44 -6.50
C HIS A 5 17.93 -0.73 -6.99
N GLU A 6 18.08 -1.34 -8.17
CA GLU A 6 19.35 -1.96 -8.56
C GLU A 6 19.92 -1.45 -9.87
N PHE A 7 19.06 -1.04 -10.83
CA PHE A 7 19.54 -0.74 -12.17
C PHE A 7 20.33 0.57 -12.24
N ASP A 8 21.27 0.61 -13.18
CA ASP A 8 22.09 1.78 -13.47
C ASP A 8 21.70 2.30 -14.85
N VAL A 9 21.35 3.58 -14.92
CA VAL A 9 20.94 4.21 -16.18
C VAL A 9 22.11 4.92 -16.82
N GLU A 10 22.36 4.58 -18.08
CA GLU A 10 23.18 5.37 -18.98
C GLU A 10 22.27 6.05 -20.00
N ALA A 11 22.32 7.36 -20.11
CA ALA A 11 21.57 8.11 -21.09
C ALA A 11 22.54 8.96 -21.94
N THR A 12 22.31 9.03 -23.25
CA THR A 12 23.08 9.99 -24.05
C THR A 12 22.75 11.42 -23.58
N PRO A 13 23.67 12.38 -23.71
CA PRO A 13 23.37 13.76 -23.36
C PRO A 13 22.12 14.29 -24.09
N ARG A 14 21.90 13.86 -25.32
CA ARG A 14 20.72 14.25 -26.08
C ARG A 14 19.43 13.73 -25.44
N ASP A 15 19.38 12.44 -25.12
CA ASP A 15 18.19 11.85 -24.48
C ASP A 15 17.94 12.46 -23.11
N LEU A 16 19.01 12.69 -22.35
CA LEU A 16 18.90 13.32 -21.04
C LEU A 16 18.27 14.71 -21.13
N TYR A 17 18.82 15.60 -21.96
CA TYR A 17 18.39 17.01 -22.02
C TYR A 17 17.18 17.25 -22.93
N GLU A 18 16.88 16.39 -23.90
CA GLU A 18 15.75 16.59 -24.80
C GLU A 18 14.51 15.75 -24.40
N THR A 19 14.67 14.71 -23.58
CA THR A 19 13.57 13.80 -23.24
C THR A 19 13.30 13.70 -21.74
N TYR A 20 14.33 13.47 -20.92
CA TYR A 20 14.12 13.16 -19.50
C TYR A 20 14.05 14.41 -18.61
N LEU A 21 14.88 15.40 -18.82
CA LEU A 21 14.98 16.58 -17.97
C LEU A 21 13.95 17.70 -18.25
N PRO A 22 13.39 17.90 -19.47
CA PRO A 22 12.56 19.08 -19.75
C PRO A 22 11.37 19.27 -18.84
N ALA A 23 10.69 18.17 -18.44
CA ALA A 23 9.54 18.28 -17.53
C ALA A 23 9.96 18.73 -16.13
N PHE A 24 11.10 18.23 -15.63
CA PHE A 24 11.66 18.64 -14.34
C PHE A 24 12.13 20.11 -14.39
N GLU A 25 12.79 20.52 -15.47
CA GLU A 25 13.25 21.89 -15.64
C GLU A 25 12.07 22.88 -15.63
N ALA A 26 10.99 22.57 -16.35
CA ALA A 26 9.79 23.39 -16.36
C ALA A 26 9.14 23.47 -14.97
N LEU A 27 9.04 22.36 -14.25
CA LEU A 27 8.50 22.36 -12.89
C LEU A 27 9.35 23.19 -11.91
N VAL A 28 10.67 23.17 -12.07
CA VAL A 28 11.57 23.98 -11.24
C VAL A 28 11.51 25.45 -11.62
N LYS A 29 11.65 25.80 -12.91
CA LYS A 29 11.78 27.19 -13.36
C LYS A 29 10.48 27.94 -13.52
N GLU A 30 9.41 27.24 -13.86
CA GLU A 30 8.09 27.84 -14.16
C GLU A 30 7.05 27.48 -13.09
N GLY A 31 7.13 26.28 -12.51
CA GLY A 31 6.20 25.78 -11.48
C GLY A 31 6.59 26.13 -10.05
N ASP A 32 7.80 26.64 -9.81
CA ASP A 32 8.34 26.97 -8.47
C ASP A 32 8.13 25.83 -7.45
N VAL A 33 8.45 24.61 -7.86
CA VAL A 33 8.24 23.42 -7.04
C VAL A 33 9.10 23.48 -5.76
N GLN A 34 8.49 23.17 -4.62
CA GLN A 34 9.15 23.27 -3.31
C GLN A 34 9.99 22.07 -2.96
N GLU A 35 9.66 20.89 -3.48
CA GLU A 35 10.40 19.66 -3.22
C GLU A 35 10.65 18.88 -4.50
N VAL A 36 11.86 18.30 -4.62
CA VAL A 36 12.23 17.37 -5.68
C VAL A 36 12.71 16.08 -5.02
N MET A 37 12.14 14.95 -5.43
CA MET A 37 12.51 13.64 -4.90
C MET A 37 13.54 12.97 -5.81
N CYS A 38 14.61 12.45 -5.23
CA CYS A 38 15.57 11.62 -5.93
C CYS A 38 15.18 10.14 -5.90
N ALA A 39 15.54 9.40 -6.94
CA ALA A 39 15.12 8.02 -7.18
C ALA A 39 16.02 6.97 -6.53
N TYR A 40 15.54 5.72 -6.45
CA TYR A 40 16.28 4.56 -5.92
C TYR A 40 17.48 4.16 -6.77
N ASN A 41 17.32 4.19 -8.08
CA ASN A 41 18.30 3.67 -9.03
C ASN A 41 19.57 4.52 -9.10
N ARG A 42 20.55 4.00 -9.82
CA ARG A 42 21.77 4.73 -10.16
C ARG A 42 21.65 5.42 -11.50
N PHE A 43 22.44 6.44 -11.67
CA PHE A 43 22.65 7.15 -12.92
C PHE A 43 24.15 7.33 -13.15
N GLU A 44 24.65 6.77 -14.24
CA GLU A 44 26.09 6.79 -14.58
C GLU A 44 26.98 6.31 -13.39
N GLY A 45 26.58 5.20 -12.77
CA GLY A 45 27.31 4.55 -11.67
C GLY A 45 27.09 5.13 -10.29
N LYS A 46 26.43 6.29 -10.14
CA LYS A 46 26.15 6.95 -8.86
C LYS A 46 24.68 6.79 -8.46
N PRO A 47 24.37 6.52 -7.17
CA PRO A 47 22.99 6.58 -6.69
C PRO A 47 22.36 7.94 -7.00
N CYS A 48 21.13 7.98 -7.48
CA CYS A 48 20.47 9.24 -7.85
C CYS A 48 20.43 10.22 -6.67
N CYS A 49 20.23 9.72 -5.42
CA CYS A 49 20.21 10.55 -4.22
C CYS A 49 21.60 11.04 -3.76
N SER A 50 22.64 10.76 -4.50
CA SER A 50 23.99 11.30 -4.30
C SER A 50 24.70 11.64 -5.63
N SER A 51 23.94 11.77 -6.70
CA SER A 51 24.48 12.17 -7.99
C SER A 51 24.76 13.66 -8.02
N ASP A 52 26.03 14.05 -7.89
CA ASP A 52 26.50 15.42 -8.05
C ASP A 52 26.04 16.02 -9.40
N LYS A 53 26.12 15.24 -10.48
CA LYS A 53 25.67 15.68 -11.81
C LYS A 53 24.18 16.05 -11.83
N LEU A 54 23.30 15.20 -11.27
CA LEU A 54 21.87 15.46 -11.27
C LEU A 54 21.47 16.53 -10.25
N LEU A 55 21.95 16.41 -9.02
CA LEU A 55 21.46 17.23 -7.90
C LEU A 55 22.21 18.54 -7.78
N ILE A 56 23.53 18.56 -7.99
CA ILE A 56 24.34 19.77 -7.84
C ILE A 56 24.47 20.51 -9.17
N ASP A 57 24.99 19.84 -10.21
CA ASP A 57 25.33 20.54 -11.45
C ASP A 57 24.11 20.99 -12.21
N ILE A 58 23.14 20.10 -12.38
CA ILE A 58 21.92 20.37 -13.16
C ILE A 58 20.90 21.10 -12.28
N LEU A 59 20.43 20.47 -11.20
CA LEU A 59 19.32 20.99 -10.41
C LEU A 59 19.69 22.25 -9.64
N ARG A 60 20.78 22.24 -8.83
CA ARG A 60 21.18 23.40 -8.05
C ARG A 60 21.79 24.50 -8.89
N ASN A 61 22.84 24.17 -9.66
CA ASN A 61 23.65 25.18 -10.34
C ASN A 61 22.98 25.66 -11.65
N SER A 62 22.62 24.75 -12.56
CA SER A 62 22.10 25.16 -13.88
C SER A 62 20.66 25.67 -13.83
N TRP A 63 19.82 25.14 -12.95
CA TRP A 63 18.43 25.57 -12.82
C TRP A 63 18.18 26.54 -11.67
N GLY A 64 19.17 26.74 -10.78
CA GLY A 64 19.07 27.66 -9.65
C GLY A 64 18.14 27.20 -8.53
N TYR A 65 17.93 25.90 -8.39
CA TYR A 65 17.02 25.33 -7.39
C TYR A 65 17.59 25.39 -5.97
N ASP A 66 16.97 26.16 -5.08
CA ASP A 66 17.41 26.30 -3.67
C ASP A 66 16.32 25.88 -2.66
N ASN A 67 15.44 24.97 -3.07
CA ASN A 67 14.45 24.36 -2.20
C ASN A 67 14.88 22.92 -1.83
N ILE A 68 14.00 22.14 -1.22
CA ILE A 68 14.28 20.85 -0.61
C ILE A 68 14.50 19.77 -1.66
N ILE A 69 15.55 18.97 -1.50
CA ILE A 69 15.72 17.69 -2.16
C ILE A 69 15.50 16.60 -1.11
N LEU A 70 14.53 15.74 -1.38
CA LEU A 70 14.13 14.65 -0.51
C LEU A 70 14.47 13.30 -1.17
N SER A 71 14.87 12.32 -0.38
CA SER A 71 15.04 10.95 -0.89
C SER A 71 13.70 10.25 -1.03
N ASP A 72 13.59 9.33 -2.00
CA ASP A 72 12.54 8.30 -1.92
C ASP A 72 12.75 7.44 -0.67
N CYS A 73 11.69 6.80 -0.16
CA CYS A 73 11.71 6.11 1.13
C CYS A 73 12.66 4.91 1.12
N GLY A 74 13.71 4.98 1.95
CA GLY A 74 14.77 3.97 2.02
C GLY A 74 15.83 4.06 0.90
N ALA A 75 15.80 5.08 0.03
CA ALA A 75 16.74 5.18 -1.09
C ALA A 75 18.20 5.34 -0.63
N ILE A 76 18.45 5.99 0.52
CA ILE A 76 19.80 6.09 1.08
C ILE A 76 20.30 4.73 1.59
N ASP A 77 19.39 3.88 2.10
CA ASP A 77 19.74 2.51 2.50
C ASP A 77 20.29 1.69 1.32
N ASP A 78 19.80 1.96 0.10
CA ASP A 78 20.24 1.28 -1.11
C ASP A 78 21.72 1.54 -1.46
N PHE A 79 22.37 2.55 -0.89
CA PHE A 79 23.78 2.80 -1.12
C PHE A 79 24.67 1.76 -0.45
N TRP A 80 24.26 1.19 0.68
CA TRP A 80 25.09 0.33 1.51
C TRP A 80 24.48 -1.05 1.81
N ARG A 81 23.16 -1.22 1.72
CA ARG A 81 22.55 -2.55 1.87
C ARG A 81 22.99 -3.48 0.74
N LYS A 82 23.47 -4.66 1.11
CA LYS A 82 23.84 -5.70 0.16
C LYS A 82 22.61 -6.57 -0.12
N ASP A 83 21.96 -6.35 -1.24
CA ASP A 83 21.23 -7.44 -1.87
C ASP A 83 22.19 -8.32 -2.64
N LYS A 84 21.83 -9.59 -2.81
CA LYS A 84 22.76 -10.66 -3.17
C LYS A 84 23.56 -10.46 -4.47
N ASN A 85 23.22 -9.48 -5.32
CA ASN A 85 23.76 -9.36 -6.67
C ASN A 85 24.22 -7.95 -7.09
N THR A 86 24.18 -6.94 -6.23
CA THR A 86 24.53 -5.57 -6.65
C THR A 86 25.77 -5.05 -5.93
N PRO A 87 26.82 -4.64 -6.63
CA PRO A 87 27.92 -3.89 -6.01
C PRO A 87 27.41 -2.52 -5.55
N ARG A 88 27.42 -2.27 -4.26
CA ARG A 88 27.02 -0.99 -3.68
C ARG A 88 28.25 -0.13 -3.41
N HIS A 89 28.00 1.17 -3.28
CA HIS A 89 29.06 2.17 -3.29
C HIS A 89 29.97 2.07 -2.07
N GLU A 90 29.41 1.84 -0.90
CA GLU A 90 30.14 1.77 0.39
C GLU A 90 29.46 0.73 1.33
N THR A 91 30.07 0.50 2.49
CA THR A 91 29.63 -0.56 3.42
C THR A 91 29.11 -0.05 4.77
N HIS A 92 29.10 1.26 5.01
CA HIS A 92 28.75 1.85 6.31
C HIS A 92 27.71 2.96 6.21
N PRO A 93 26.59 2.88 6.97
CA PRO A 93 25.51 3.86 6.93
C PRO A 93 25.95 5.32 7.16
N ASP A 94 26.94 5.55 8.02
CA ASP A 94 27.44 6.87 8.34
C ASP A 94 28.18 7.53 7.18
N ALA A 95 28.98 6.78 6.43
CA ALA A 95 29.65 7.28 5.24
C ALA A 95 28.65 7.64 4.14
N GLU A 96 27.66 6.77 3.92
CA GLU A 96 26.65 6.94 2.87
C GLU A 96 25.68 8.07 3.19
N SER A 97 25.29 8.24 4.46
CA SER A 97 24.46 9.36 4.91
C SER A 97 25.20 10.70 4.71
N ALA A 98 26.47 10.77 5.06
CA ALA A 98 27.30 11.96 4.80
C ALA A 98 27.43 12.23 3.28
N TYR A 99 27.64 11.18 2.47
CA TYR A 99 27.75 11.27 1.03
C TYR A 99 26.48 11.81 0.38
N ALA A 100 25.30 11.35 0.82
CA ALA A 100 24.02 11.86 0.35
C ALA A 100 23.82 13.35 0.66
N VAL A 101 24.10 13.79 1.90
CA VAL A 101 24.00 15.21 2.29
C VAL A 101 24.97 16.08 1.50
N LEU A 102 26.23 15.68 1.39
CA LEU A 102 27.27 16.43 0.67
C LEU A 102 26.95 16.58 -0.82
N ASN A 103 26.22 15.62 -1.39
CA ASN A 103 25.78 15.63 -2.79
C ASN A 103 24.35 16.15 -3.00
N GLY A 104 23.75 16.78 -1.98
CA GLY A 104 22.60 17.65 -2.14
C GLY A 104 21.26 17.12 -1.65
N THR A 105 21.16 15.91 -1.09
CA THR A 105 19.91 15.40 -0.50
C THR A 105 19.73 15.98 0.91
N ASP A 106 18.75 16.87 1.06
CA ASP A 106 18.51 17.62 2.30
C ASP A 106 17.70 16.83 3.33
N LEU A 107 16.76 15.99 2.88
CA LEU A 107 15.83 15.25 3.71
C LEU A 107 15.80 13.78 3.30
N GLU A 108 15.79 12.90 4.27
CA GLU A 108 15.63 11.47 4.05
C GLU A 108 14.23 11.00 4.46
N CYS A 109 13.56 10.24 3.58
CA CYS A 109 12.48 9.36 3.98
C CYS A 109 13.06 7.99 4.33
N GLY A 110 13.33 7.74 5.62
CA GLY A 110 13.95 6.49 6.06
C GLY A 110 14.63 6.59 7.43
N GLY A 111 15.69 5.84 7.61
CA GLY A 111 16.41 5.75 8.88
C GLY A 111 17.92 5.96 8.81
N SER A 112 18.49 6.08 7.59
CA SER A 112 19.95 6.17 7.41
C SER A 112 20.53 7.45 8.01
N TYR A 113 19.79 8.58 7.96
CA TYR A 113 20.28 9.85 8.52
C TYR A 113 20.43 9.86 10.04
N ARG A 114 19.95 8.84 10.76
CA ARG A 114 20.30 8.62 12.17
C ARG A 114 21.81 8.40 12.36
N ALA A 115 22.51 7.95 11.32
CA ALA A 115 23.95 7.76 11.33
C ALA A 115 24.77 9.06 11.13
N LEU A 116 24.14 10.19 10.80
CA LEU A 116 24.81 11.48 10.64
C LEU A 116 25.52 11.94 11.91
N ASN A 117 25.00 11.62 13.11
CA ASN A 117 25.69 11.91 14.37
C ASN A 117 27.07 11.23 14.43
N LYS A 118 27.15 9.98 13.96
CA LYS A 118 28.40 9.26 13.87
C LYS A 118 29.31 9.84 12.78
N ALA A 119 28.75 10.16 11.62
CA ALA A 119 29.47 10.77 10.52
C ALA A 119 30.12 12.11 10.93
N LEU A 120 29.39 12.92 11.72
CA LEU A 120 29.90 14.18 12.29
C LEU A 120 31.05 13.92 13.29
N ALA A 121 30.87 12.97 14.21
CA ALA A 121 31.90 12.60 15.19
C ALA A 121 33.19 12.08 14.53
N ASP A 122 33.06 11.36 13.42
CA ASP A 122 34.15 10.80 12.63
C ASP A 122 34.78 11.84 11.66
N GLY A 123 34.23 13.05 11.58
CA GLY A 123 34.74 14.11 10.71
C GLY A 123 34.45 13.89 9.21
N LYS A 124 33.48 13.03 8.87
CA LYS A 124 33.05 12.76 7.48
C LYS A 124 32.16 13.87 6.91
N ILE A 125 31.50 14.61 7.78
CA ILE A 125 30.65 15.76 7.48
C ILE A 125 30.84 16.81 8.57
N SER A 126 30.58 18.07 8.28
CA SER A 126 30.64 19.16 9.25
C SER A 126 29.24 19.70 9.59
N GLU A 127 29.13 20.40 10.73
CA GLU A 127 27.90 21.12 11.08
C GLU A 127 27.49 22.14 9.98
N LYS A 128 28.46 22.76 9.33
CA LYS A 128 28.19 23.71 8.23
C LYS A 128 27.48 23.05 7.04
N ASP A 129 27.79 21.80 6.73
CA ASP A 129 27.16 21.06 5.67
C ASP A 129 25.72 20.71 6.05
N LEU A 130 25.52 20.34 7.31
CA LEU A 130 24.17 20.08 7.86
C LEU A 130 23.31 21.37 7.91
N ASP A 131 23.93 22.51 8.25
CA ASP A 131 23.23 23.80 8.29
C ASP A 131 22.67 24.21 6.93
N VAL A 132 23.31 23.82 5.83
CA VAL A 132 22.78 24.09 4.47
C VAL A 132 21.45 23.38 4.27
N SER A 133 21.38 22.10 4.56
CA SER A 133 20.14 21.30 4.44
C SER A 133 19.10 21.77 5.45
N LEU A 134 19.48 21.99 6.71
CA LEU A 134 18.58 22.48 7.75
C LEU A 134 17.95 23.83 7.40
N ARG A 135 18.70 24.74 6.80
CA ARG A 135 18.19 26.04 6.34
C ARG A 135 17.06 25.87 5.31
N ARG A 136 17.22 24.97 4.34
CA ARG A 136 16.20 24.70 3.32
C ARG A 136 14.95 24.08 3.95
N LEU A 137 15.11 23.14 4.85
CA LEU A 137 14.01 22.51 5.58
C LEU A 137 13.24 23.51 6.44
N LEU A 138 13.94 24.38 7.16
CA LEU A 138 13.32 25.42 7.99
C LEU A 138 12.63 26.47 7.13
N LYS A 139 13.26 26.90 6.00
CA LYS A 139 12.64 27.82 5.05
C LYS A 139 11.26 27.33 4.59
N GLY A 140 11.17 26.08 4.11
CA GLY A 140 9.90 25.51 3.68
C GLY A 140 8.86 25.48 4.81
N ARG A 141 9.24 25.14 6.04
CA ARG A 141 8.34 25.18 7.20
C ARG A 141 7.89 26.59 7.56
N PHE A 142 8.76 27.59 7.46
CA PHE A 142 8.37 28.98 7.65
C PHE A 142 7.41 29.47 6.57
N GLU A 143 7.65 29.12 5.31
CA GLU A 143 6.78 29.46 4.20
C GLU A 143 5.39 28.82 4.33
N LEU A 144 5.29 27.61 4.90
CA LEU A 144 4.01 26.94 5.23
C LEU A 144 3.31 27.52 6.45
N GLY A 145 3.96 28.44 7.21
CA GLY A 145 3.41 29.01 8.42
C GLY A 145 3.40 28.06 9.61
N MET A 146 4.23 26.99 9.59
CA MET A 146 4.21 25.96 10.66
C MET A 146 4.65 26.47 12.02
N PHE A 147 5.26 27.66 12.08
CA PHE A 147 5.67 28.33 13.32
C PHE A 147 4.78 29.52 13.66
N ASP A 148 3.77 29.82 12.83
CA ASP A 148 2.81 30.87 13.09
C ASP A 148 1.63 30.36 13.91
N PRO A 149 0.93 31.24 14.66
CA PRO A 149 -0.35 30.89 15.29
C PRO A 149 -1.39 30.48 14.25
N ASP A 150 -2.22 29.48 14.58
CA ASP A 150 -3.22 28.91 13.66
C ASP A 150 -4.15 29.95 13.02
N GLU A 151 -4.43 31.06 13.72
CA GLU A 151 -5.29 32.13 13.22
C GLU A 151 -4.68 32.86 11.99
N ARG A 152 -3.37 32.80 11.86
CA ARG A 152 -2.62 33.42 10.73
C ARG A 152 -2.46 32.46 9.56
N VAL A 153 -2.61 31.16 9.76
CA VAL A 153 -2.43 30.13 8.75
C VAL A 153 -3.76 29.83 8.05
N PRO A 154 -3.93 30.17 6.76
CA PRO A 154 -5.20 29.95 6.06
C PRO A 154 -5.64 28.47 6.06
N TYR A 155 -4.69 27.55 5.96
CA TYR A 155 -4.95 26.11 5.87
C TYR A 155 -5.46 25.50 7.18
N SER A 156 -5.09 26.05 8.35
CA SER A 156 -5.57 25.62 9.66
C SER A 156 -7.07 25.83 9.84
N LYS A 157 -7.70 26.65 8.99
CA LYS A 157 -9.15 26.94 9.01
C LYS A 157 -9.97 25.95 8.18
N ILE A 158 -9.34 25.05 7.43
CA ILE A 158 -10.03 24.06 6.62
C ILE A 158 -10.50 22.93 7.54
N PRO A 159 -11.82 22.75 7.74
CA PRO A 159 -12.30 21.70 8.63
C PRO A 159 -12.14 20.33 7.99
N TYR A 160 -11.96 19.29 8.81
CA TYR A 160 -11.85 17.91 8.34
C TYR A 160 -13.07 17.43 7.53
N SER A 161 -14.25 18.01 7.78
CA SER A 161 -15.49 17.72 7.03
C SER A 161 -15.43 18.04 5.53
N VAL A 162 -14.37 18.74 5.08
CA VAL A 162 -14.11 18.95 3.63
C VAL A 162 -13.64 17.66 2.95
N VAL A 163 -13.00 16.75 3.71
CA VAL A 163 -12.63 15.42 3.21
C VAL A 163 -13.90 14.64 2.88
N GLU A 164 -13.95 14.09 1.66
CA GLU A 164 -15.14 13.36 1.15
C GLU A 164 -16.45 14.17 1.18
N SER A 165 -16.36 15.50 1.18
CA SER A 165 -17.56 16.34 1.06
C SER A 165 -18.32 16.04 -0.24
N PRO A 166 -19.64 16.29 -0.31
CA PRO A 166 -20.43 16.10 -1.54
C PRO A 166 -19.81 16.80 -2.76
N GLU A 167 -19.21 17.96 -2.57
CA GLU A 167 -18.53 18.71 -3.63
C GLU A 167 -17.29 17.97 -4.13
N HIS A 168 -16.48 17.41 -3.23
CA HIS A 168 -15.30 16.64 -3.61
C HIS A 168 -15.65 15.31 -4.31
N ILE A 169 -16.69 14.61 -3.82
CA ILE A 169 -17.21 13.42 -4.48
C ILE A 169 -17.75 13.76 -5.89
N ALA A 170 -18.48 14.86 -6.05
CA ALA A 170 -18.96 15.32 -7.34
C ALA A 170 -17.80 15.66 -8.30
N LYS A 171 -16.74 16.29 -7.78
CA LYS A 171 -15.52 16.61 -8.54
C LYS A 171 -14.80 15.33 -8.98
N ALA A 172 -14.66 14.35 -8.12
CA ALA A 172 -14.04 13.07 -8.46
C ALA A 172 -14.82 12.36 -9.59
N LEU A 173 -16.16 12.35 -9.52
CA LEU A 173 -17.02 11.81 -10.57
C LEU A 173 -16.88 12.58 -11.90
N ASP A 174 -16.80 13.92 -11.86
CA ASP A 174 -16.60 14.75 -13.05
C ASP A 174 -15.25 14.44 -13.72
N MET A 175 -14.20 14.32 -12.93
CA MET A 175 -12.87 13.95 -13.43
C MET A 175 -12.85 12.53 -14.01
N ALA A 176 -13.48 11.56 -13.37
CA ALA A 176 -13.62 10.21 -13.91
C ALA A 176 -14.30 10.21 -15.28
N ARG A 177 -15.41 10.94 -15.42
CA ARG A 177 -16.13 11.07 -16.71
C ARG A 177 -15.27 11.71 -17.81
N LYS A 178 -14.45 12.70 -17.47
CA LYS A 178 -13.58 13.41 -18.42
C LYS A 178 -12.34 12.60 -18.81
N SER A 179 -11.90 11.70 -17.95
CA SER A 179 -10.71 10.85 -18.20
C SER A 179 -11.01 9.61 -19.04
N ILE A 180 -12.28 9.20 -19.16
CA ILE A 180 -12.65 8.03 -19.95
C ILE A 180 -12.63 8.37 -21.45
N VAL A 181 -11.83 7.59 -22.20
CA VAL A 181 -11.69 7.74 -23.65
C VAL A 181 -12.38 6.62 -24.38
N LEU A 182 -13.31 6.95 -25.28
CA LEU A 182 -14.00 5.98 -26.13
C LEU A 182 -13.14 5.60 -27.33
N LEU A 183 -12.41 4.49 -27.24
CA LEU A 183 -11.47 4.04 -28.28
C LEU A 183 -12.18 3.41 -29.48
N LYS A 184 -13.36 2.81 -29.30
CA LYS A 184 -14.10 2.13 -30.36
C LYS A 184 -15.59 2.06 -30.01
N ASN A 185 -16.43 2.35 -30.99
CA ASN A 185 -17.89 2.17 -30.88
C ASN A 185 -18.46 1.61 -32.19
N LYS A 186 -18.26 0.28 -32.38
CA LYS A 186 -18.76 -0.39 -33.58
C LYS A 186 -20.28 -0.48 -33.55
N ASN A 187 -20.94 -0.14 -34.65
CA ASN A 187 -22.38 -0.15 -34.82
C ASN A 187 -23.14 0.75 -33.82
N ASN A 188 -22.50 1.78 -33.30
CA ASN A 188 -23.12 2.67 -32.29
C ASN A 188 -23.69 1.91 -31.08
N MET A 189 -23.02 0.85 -30.64
CA MET A 189 -23.45 0.03 -29.51
C MET A 189 -23.53 0.83 -28.20
N LEU A 190 -22.68 1.82 -28.03
CA LEU A 190 -22.66 2.68 -26.86
C LEU A 190 -23.28 4.06 -27.19
N PRO A 191 -24.02 4.67 -26.25
CA PRO A 191 -24.39 4.16 -24.93
C PRO A 191 -25.41 3.02 -25.02
N LEU A 192 -25.33 2.07 -24.07
CA LEU A 192 -26.33 1.00 -23.97
C LEU A 192 -27.70 1.55 -23.64
N ASP A 193 -28.77 0.91 -24.18
CA ASP A 193 -30.15 1.25 -23.85
C ASP A 193 -30.39 1.00 -22.33
N LYS A 194 -30.98 1.97 -21.65
CA LYS A 194 -31.32 1.86 -20.22
C LYS A 194 -32.50 0.87 -19.97
N ASN A 195 -33.23 0.49 -21.01
CA ASN A 195 -34.29 -0.50 -20.93
C ASN A 195 -33.79 -1.94 -21.08
N ILE A 196 -32.50 -2.15 -21.17
CA ILE A 196 -31.87 -3.48 -21.20
C ILE A 196 -32.39 -4.34 -20.04
N LYS A 197 -32.71 -5.62 -20.31
CA LYS A 197 -33.30 -6.49 -19.30
C LYS A 197 -32.26 -7.31 -18.53
N LYS A 198 -31.12 -7.57 -19.17
CA LYS A 198 -30.09 -8.43 -18.60
C LYS A 198 -28.70 -7.95 -19.01
N ILE A 199 -27.79 -7.84 -18.04
CA ILE A 199 -26.41 -7.49 -18.25
C ILE A 199 -25.51 -8.49 -17.49
N ALA A 200 -24.52 -9.05 -18.20
CA ALA A 200 -23.42 -9.79 -17.57
C ALA A 200 -22.21 -8.87 -17.40
N VAL A 201 -21.71 -8.77 -16.19
CA VAL A 201 -20.47 -8.07 -15.85
C VAL A 201 -19.46 -9.12 -15.43
N VAL A 202 -18.37 -9.22 -16.17
CA VAL A 202 -17.37 -10.27 -15.99
C VAL A 202 -15.98 -9.66 -15.78
N GLY A 203 -15.25 -10.18 -14.84
CA GLY A 203 -13.85 -9.79 -14.56
C GLY A 203 -13.60 -9.51 -13.08
N PRO A 204 -12.35 -9.75 -12.64
CA PRO A 204 -11.99 -9.68 -11.22
C PRO A 204 -12.16 -8.28 -10.62
N ASN A 205 -11.87 -7.23 -11.38
CA ASN A 205 -11.94 -5.85 -10.90
C ASN A 205 -13.38 -5.30 -10.82
N ALA A 206 -14.36 -6.00 -11.38
CA ALA A 206 -15.70 -5.42 -11.53
C ALA A 206 -16.46 -5.24 -10.21
N ALA A 207 -16.17 -6.08 -9.21
CA ALA A 207 -16.77 -6.00 -7.88
C ALA A 207 -15.73 -5.73 -6.76
N ASP A 208 -14.46 -5.56 -7.11
CA ASP A 208 -13.41 -5.30 -6.15
C ASP A 208 -13.37 -3.82 -5.79
N SER A 209 -13.70 -3.52 -4.52
CA SER A 209 -13.64 -2.15 -3.99
C SER A 209 -12.22 -1.69 -3.69
N THR A 210 -11.33 -2.62 -3.33
CA THR A 210 -9.93 -2.31 -2.98
C THR A 210 -9.15 -1.83 -4.20
N MET A 211 -9.43 -2.40 -5.37
CA MET A 211 -8.83 -1.97 -6.63
C MET A 211 -9.08 -0.48 -6.94
N LEU A 212 -10.21 0.08 -6.48
CA LEU A 212 -10.56 1.49 -6.69
C LEU A 212 -9.69 2.46 -5.86
N TRP A 213 -8.99 1.97 -4.84
CA TRP A 213 -8.16 2.83 -4.00
C TRP A 213 -6.85 3.22 -4.67
N ALA A 214 -6.37 2.45 -5.64
CA ALA A 214 -5.06 2.60 -6.26
C ALA A 214 -3.91 2.44 -5.24
N ASN A 215 -2.76 3.05 -5.50
CA ASN A 215 -1.61 3.07 -4.60
C ASN A 215 -1.49 4.43 -3.90
N TYR A 216 -0.90 4.49 -2.70
CA TYR A 216 -0.79 5.70 -1.87
C TYR A 216 -2.15 6.37 -1.59
N ASN A 217 -3.14 5.56 -1.34
CA ASN A 217 -4.51 5.97 -1.14
C ASN A 217 -4.80 6.37 0.31
N GLY A 218 -5.88 7.16 0.47
CA GLY A 218 -6.65 7.16 1.70
C GLY A 218 -7.69 6.03 1.68
N PHE A 219 -8.36 5.81 2.81
CA PHE A 219 -9.46 4.85 2.92
C PHE A 219 -10.78 5.59 2.79
N PRO A 220 -11.48 5.47 1.65
CA PRO A 220 -12.75 6.13 1.46
C PRO A 220 -13.82 5.50 2.35
N THR A 221 -14.75 6.32 2.85
CA THR A 221 -15.90 5.82 3.63
C THR A 221 -16.86 5.03 2.77
N LYS A 222 -16.87 5.29 1.46
CA LYS A 222 -17.71 4.61 0.48
C LYS A 222 -17.04 4.54 -0.89
N THR A 223 -17.05 3.34 -1.46
CA THR A 223 -16.70 3.12 -2.87
C THR A 223 -17.94 2.73 -3.66
N VAL A 224 -17.90 2.91 -4.96
CA VAL A 224 -18.92 2.40 -5.89
C VAL A 224 -18.20 1.56 -6.94
N THR A 225 -18.33 0.25 -6.85
CA THR A 225 -17.76 -0.68 -7.81
C THR A 225 -18.44 -0.59 -9.18
N ILE A 226 -17.83 -1.15 -10.22
CA ILE A 226 -18.42 -1.17 -11.58
C ILE A 226 -19.80 -1.86 -11.56
N VAL A 227 -19.88 -2.99 -10.84
CA VAL A 227 -21.14 -3.76 -10.70
C VAL A 227 -22.21 -2.91 -10.01
N GLU A 228 -21.88 -2.26 -8.91
CA GLU A 228 -22.80 -1.36 -8.19
C GLU A 228 -23.22 -0.17 -9.04
N GLY A 229 -22.29 0.45 -9.73
CA GLY A 229 -22.57 1.58 -10.62
C GLY A 229 -23.55 1.20 -11.73
N ILE A 230 -23.40 0.00 -12.32
CA ILE A 230 -24.32 -0.52 -13.33
C ILE A 230 -25.69 -0.81 -12.70
N ARG A 231 -25.75 -1.52 -11.57
CA ARG A 231 -27.00 -1.81 -10.85
C ARG A 231 -27.78 -0.53 -10.52
N ASN A 232 -27.09 0.47 -10.02
CA ASN A 232 -27.68 1.78 -9.71
C ASN A 232 -28.20 2.51 -10.96
N LYS A 233 -27.58 2.29 -12.12
CA LYS A 233 -27.94 2.95 -13.37
C LYS A 233 -29.13 2.30 -14.08
N VAL A 234 -29.29 0.99 -13.94
CA VAL A 234 -30.35 0.17 -14.57
C VAL A 234 -31.03 -0.71 -13.53
N PRO A 235 -31.78 -0.12 -12.57
CA PRO A 235 -32.37 -0.84 -11.44
C PRO A 235 -33.42 -1.91 -11.83
N ASN A 236 -33.92 -1.86 -13.06
CA ASN A 236 -34.89 -2.80 -13.59
C ASN A 236 -34.28 -3.95 -14.42
N ALA A 237 -32.95 -3.98 -14.54
CA ALA A 237 -32.22 -5.02 -15.24
C ALA A 237 -31.70 -6.08 -14.26
N GLU A 238 -31.67 -7.32 -14.70
CA GLU A 238 -30.92 -8.38 -14.06
C GLU A 238 -29.43 -8.18 -14.34
N VAL A 239 -28.64 -7.84 -13.31
CA VAL A 239 -27.18 -7.66 -13.43
C VAL A 239 -26.49 -8.85 -12.78
N ILE A 240 -25.95 -9.73 -13.61
CA ILE A 240 -25.19 -10.91 -13.21
C ILE A 240 -23.70 -10.51 -13.13
N TYR A 241 -23.06 -10.87 -12.05
CA TYR A 241 -21.61 -10.73 -11.91
C TYR A 241 -20.96 -12.11 -11.84
N GLU A 242 -19.86 -12.26 -12.59
CA GLU A 242 -19.00 -13.43 -12.56
C GLU A 242 -17.54 -13.00 -12.58
N LEU A 243 -16.71 -13.62 -11.73
CA LEU A 243 -15.29 -13.34 -11.66
C LEU A 243 -14.58 -13.58 -13.00
N GLY A 244 -14.93 -14.66 -13.68
CA GLY A 244 -14.39 -15.05 -14.98
C GLY A 244 -13.00 -15.63 -14.90
N CYS A 245 -12.03 -14.86 -14.41
CA CYS A 245 -10.63 -15.27 -14.21
C CYS A 245 -10.00 -14.50 -13.04
N ASN A 246 -8.92 -15.02 -12.50
CA ASN A 246 -8.07 -14.30 -11.53
C ASN A 246 -7.12 -13.33 -12.25
N HIS A 247 -6.48 -12.43 -11.49
CA HIS A 247 -5.47 -11.49 -12.02
C HIS A 247 -4.20 -12.20 -12.50
N THR A 248 -3.88 -13.36 -11.92
CA THR A 248 -2.74 -14.20 -12.28
C THR A 248 -3.20 -15.53 -12.82
N ALA A 249 -2.46 -16.08 -13.77
CA ALA A 249 -2.80 -17.34 -14.45
C ALA A 249 -2.58 -18.61 -13.59
N ASP A 250 -2.03 -18.44 -12.38
CA ASP A 250 -1.45 -19.57 -11.67
C ASP A 250 -2.45 -20.58 -11.12
N PHE A 251 -3.69 -20.19 -10.83
CA PHE A 251 -4.78 -21.15 -10.55
C PHE A 251 -6.15 -20.47 -10.32
N VAL A 252 -7.22 -21.15 -10.70
CA VAL A 252 -8.58 -20.81 -10.29
C VAL A 252 -8.84 -21.55 -8.97
N VAL A 253 -9.04 -20.79 -7.90
CA VAL A 253 -9.49 -21.35 -6.62
C VAL A 253 -11.00 -21.41 -6.62
N THR A 254 -11.56 -22.61 -6.43
CA THR A 254 -12.98 -22.73 -6.09
C THR A 254 -13.12 -22.40 -4.62
N ASP A 255 -13.84 -21.33 -4.29
CA ASP A 255 -14.06 -20.92 -2.92
C ASP A 255 -14.97 -21.91 -2.17
N LEU A 256 -14.50 -22.39 -1.04
CA LEU A 256 -15.21 -23.27 -0.13
C LEU A 256 -15.51 -22.61 1.23
N GLY A 257 -15.26 -21.32 1.38
CA GLY A 257 -15.46 -20.57 2.63
C GLY A 257 -16.90 -20.62 3.14
N SER A 258 -17.88 -20.77 2.25
CA SER A 258 -19.29 -20.94 2.61
C SER A 258 -19.60 -22.25 3.36
N HIS A 259 -18.67 -23.20 3.44
CA HIS A 259 -18.80 -24.46 4.18
C HIS A 259 -18.28 -24.36 5.62
N VAL A 260 -17.99 -23.18 6.12
CA VAL A 260 -17.60 -22.94 7.52
C VAL A 260 -18.82 -22.55 8.34
N SER A 261 -19.00 -23.17 9.49
CA SER A 261 -20.02 -22.81 10.48
C SER A 261 -19.41 -22.70 11.87
N SER A 262 -20.08 -22.00 12.77
CA SER A 262 -19.66 -21.82 14.15
C SER A 262 -20.84 -21.73 15.11
N THR A 263 -20.58 -21.60 16.39
CA THR A 263 -21.60 -21.34 17.40
C THR A 263 -22.31 -19.99 17.19
N ALA A 264 -21.71 -19.09 16.44
CA ALA A 264 -22.28 -17.76 16.11
C ALA A 264 -23.13 -17.79 14.82
N GLY A 265 -23.07 -18.88 14.04
CA GLY A 265 -23.78 -19.01 12.75
C GLY A 265 -22.88 -19.47 11.61
N GLN A 266 -23.33 -19.21 10.37
CA GLN A 266 -22.55 -19.49 9.16
C GLN A 266 -21.35 -18.56 9.07
N GLY A 267 -20.13 -19.09 9.12
CA GLY A 267 -18.87 -18.38 9.24
C GLY A 267 -18.18 -18.63 10.59
N PHE A 268 -17.27 -17.75 10.97
CA PHE A 268 -16.46 -17.87 12.16
C PHE A 268 -17.06 -17.14 13.35
N ALA A 269 -17.06 -17.73 14.52
CA ALA A 269 -17.20 -16.97 15.77
C ALA A 269 -15.90 -16.18 16.01
N SER A 270 -16.02 -14.88 16.23
CA SER A 270 -14.90 -13.95 16.40
C SER A 270 -14.86 -13.36 17.78
N GLU A 271 -13.67 -13.28 18.37
CA GLU A 271 -13.37 -12.60 19.63
C GLU A 271 -12.18 -11.66 19.41
N PHE A 272 -12.31 -10.42 19.88
CA PHE A 272 -11.25 -9.41 19.78
C PHE A 272 -10.88 -8.91 21.17
N PHE A 273 -9.57 -8.77 21.43
CA PHE A 273 -9.02 -8.34 22.70
C PHE A 273 -8.12 -7.12 22.48
N ASN A 274 -8.29 -6.07 23.29
CA ASN A 274 -7.46 -4.86 23.24
C ASN A 274 -6.12 -5.03 23.98
N ASN A 275 -5.45 -6.16 23.74
CA ASN A 275 -4.12 -6.51 24.23
C ASN A 275 -3.45 -7.51 23.27
N THR A 276 -2.18 -7.83 23.51
CA THR A 276 -1.38 -8.74 22.67
C THR A 276 -1.35 -10.19 23.19
N GLU A 277 -2.06 -10.51 24.29
CA GLU A 277 -1.98 -11.80 25.01
C GLU A 277 -3.26 -12.64 24.93
N PHE A 278 -4.33 -12.18 24.26
CA PHE A 278 -5.68 -12.80 24.26
C PHE A 278 -6.31 -12.94 25.65
N GLU A 279 -6.00 -12.01 26.55
CA GLU A 279 -6.41 -12.06 27.94
C GLU A 279 -7.61 -11.17 28.26
N GLY A 280 -8.30 -11.55 29.35
CA GLY A 280 -9.43 -10.79 29.87
C GLY A 280 -10.73 -10.96 29.10
N THR A 281 -11.64 -10.00 29.26
CA THR A 281 -12.93 -10.00 28.55
C THR A 281 -12.71 -9.45 27.14
N PRO A 282 -13.18 -10.14 26.09
CA PRO A 282 -13.12 -9.61 24.73
C PRO A 282 -13.82 -8.25 24.61
N ALA A 283 -13.18 -7.32 23.92
CA ALA A 283 -13.75 -6.01 23.58
C ALA A 283 -14.92 -6.14 22.60
N TYR A 284 -14.90 -7.18 21.78
CA TYR A 284 -15.96 -7.52 20.85
C TYR A 284 -16.07 -9.04 20.65
N LYS A 285 -17.30 -9.52 20.53
CA LYS A 285 -17.63 -10.89 20.06
C LYS A 285 -18.69 -10.80 18.97
N GLY A 286 -18.54 -11.61 17.92
CA GLY A 286 -19.47 -11.57 16.81
C GLY A 286 -19.31 -12.73 15.83
N LEU A 287 -20.01 -12.61 14.71
CA LEU A 287 -19.92 -13.51 13.57
C LEU A 287 -19.11 -12.83 12.47
N ALA A 288 -18.06 -13.45 12.02
CA ALA A 288 -17.33 -13.10 10.80
C ALA A 288 -17.73 -14.09 9.69
N LYS A 289 -18.48 -13.63 8.70
CA LYS A 289 -18.92 -14.49 7.58
C LYS A 289 -17.76 -14.89 6.67
N GLU A 290 -16.80 -14.01 6.55
CA GLU A 290 -15.55 -14.17 5.82
C GLU A 290 -14.45 -13.45 6.60
N LEU A 291 -13.20 -13.84 6.41
CA LEU A 291 -12.05 -13.18 7.00
C LEU A 291 -11.28 -12.46 5.89
N HIS A 292 -11.74 -11.26 5.60
CA HIS A 292 -11.12 -10.35 4.65
C HIS A 292 -11.07 -8.95 5.27
N TYR A 293 -10.02 -8.71 6.05
CA TYR A 293 -9.77 -7.45 6.74
C TYR A 293 -8.57 -6.78 6.10
N THR A 294 -8.79 -5.70 5.39
CA THR A 294 -7.73 -4.85 4.84
C THR A 294 -8.01 -3.43 5.27
N THR A 295 -7.21 -2.95 6.20
CA THR A 295 -7.37 -1.61 6.76
C THR A 295 -6.01 -0.91 6.78
N GLY A 296 -5.91 0.31 6.35
CA GLY A 296 -4.66 1.06 6.42
C GLY A 296 -4.21 1.47 7.82
N GLY A 297 -4.69 0.77 8.86
CA GLY A 297 -4.40 1.10 10.25
C GLY A 297 -5.29 2.20 10.83
N ASN A 298 -6.27 2.67 10.09
CA ASN A 298 -7.19 3.75 10.49
C ASN A 298 -8.66 3.29 10.60
N THR A 299 -8.94 2.01 10.32
CA THR A 299 -10.27 1.41 10.46
C THR A 299 -10.21 0.24 11.43
N GLN A 300 -11.10 0.22 12.40
CA GLN A 300 -11.21 -0.86 13.37
C GLN A 300 -11.73 -2.14 12.71
N PHE A 301 -11.22 -3.30 13.08
CA PHE A 301 -11.72 -4.60 12.63
C PHE A 301 -13.13 -4.90 13.12
N ALA A 302 -13.47 -4.40 14.29
CA ALA A 302 -14.79 -4.51 14.88
C ALA A 302 -15.05 -3.34 15.86
N PRO A 303 -16.31 -3.05 16.23
CA PRO A 303 -16.63 -2.01 17.19
C PRO A 303 -15.86 -2.16 18.50
N ASN A 304 -15.33 -1.06 19.02
CA ASN A 304 -14.56 -0.97 20.27
C ASN A 304 -13.21 -1.73 20.27
N VAL A 305 -12.73 -2.17 19.12
CA VAL A 305 -11.41 -2.78 18.97
C VAL A 305 -10.39 -1.68 18.69
N ASN A 306 -9.23 -1.73 19.34
CA ASN A 306 -8.14 -0.79 19.09
C ASN A 306 -7.65 -0.89 17.63
N LEU A 307 -7.05 0.18 17.12
CA LEU A 307 -6.38 0.18 15.82
C LEU A 307 -5.02 -0.56 15.86
N THR A 308 -4.39 -0.56 17.03
CA THR A 308 -3.08 -1.19 17.29
C THR A 308 -3.10 -1.91 18.64
N ASN A 309 -2.16 -2.82 18.85
CA ASN A 309 -2.03 -3.62 20.08
C ASN A 309 -3.34 -4.35 20.44
N PHE A 310 -3.86 -5.09 19.47
CA PHE A 310 -5.02 -5.95 19.67
C PHE A 310 -4.76 -7.36 19.14
N THR A 311 -5.53 -8.32 19.63
CA THR A 311 -5.57 -9.68 19.12
C THR A 311 -6.98 -10.07 18.72
N ALA A 312 -7.07 -11.03 17.79
CA ALA A 312 -8.33 -11.60 17.36
C ALA A 312 -8.24 -13.13 17.31
N ARG A 313 -9.30 -13.80 17.74
CA ARG A 313 -9.46 -15.24 17.60
C ARG A 313 -10.72 -15.53 16.81
N PHE A 314 -10.56 -16.37 15.78
CA PHE A 314 -11.66 -16.83 14.94
C PHE A 314 -11.74 -18.34 15.07
N THR A 315 -12.93 -18.86 15.34
CA THR A 315 -13.18 -20.30 15.48
C THR A 315 -14.36 -20.71 14.65
N GLY A 316 -14.22 -21.84 13.96
CA GLY A 316 -15.27 -22.40 13.11
C GLY A 316 -15.00 -23.89 12.84
N GLU A 317 -15.92 -24.50 12.13
CA GLU A 317 -15.85 -25.87 11.68
C GLU A 317 -16.10 -25.91 10.18
N PHE A 318 -15.16 -26.41 9.42
CA PHE A 318 -15.26 -26.58 7.98
C PHE A 318 -15.77 -27.99 7.70
N GLU A 319 -16.93 -28.12 7.03
CA GLU A 319 -17.44 -29.39 6.52
C GLU A 319 -17.07 -29.51 5.04
N SER A 320 -16.21 -30.48 4.72
CA SER A 320 -15.73 -30.61 3.35
C SER A 320 -16.83 -31.07 2.39
N PRO A 321 -17.10 -30.33 1.29
CA PRO A 321 -18.05 -30.77 0.26
C PRO A 321 -17.46 -31.82 -0.71
N ILE A 322 -16.17 -32.10 -0.62
CA ILE A 322 -15.41 -32.93 -1.56
C ILE A 322 -14.46 -33.89 -0.86
N ASP A 323 -14.05 -34.94 -1.58
CA ASP A 323 -12.87 -35.74 -1.28
C ASP A 323 -11.64 -35.14 -1.98
N GLY A 324 -10.47 -35.19 -1.30
CA GLY A 324 -9.21 -34.80 -1.88
C GLY A 324 -8.61 -33.51 -1.31
N PRO A 325 -7.66 -32.90 -2.02
CA PRO A 325 -6.91 -31.75 -1.49
C PRO A 325 -7.77 -30.49 -1.38
N VAL A 326 -7.84 -29.94 -0.17
CA VAL A 326 -8.39 -28.63 0.16
C VAL A 326 -7.27 -27.77 0.68
N GLU A 327 -7.16 -26.58 0.17
CA GLU A 327 -6.14 -25.61 0.54
C GLU A 327 -6.71 -24.54 1.48
N PHE A 328 -5.95 -24.24 2.51
CA PHE A 328 -6.20 -23.20 3.49
C PHE A 328 -5.08 -22.17 3.34
N LYS A 329 -5.44 -21.00 2.85
CA LYS A 329 -4.52 -19.89 2.63
C LYS A 329 -4.76 -18.81 3.67
N LEU A 330 -3.75 -18.48 4.45
CA LEU A 330 -3.80 -17.41 5.44
C LEU A 330 -2.68 -16.41 5.15
N SER A 331 -3.05 -15.16 5.02
CA SER A 331 -2.12 -14.04 4.91
C SER A 331 -2.50 -12.93 5.87
N GLY A 332 -1.52 -12.15 6.28
CA GLY A 332 -1.76 -11.07 7.21
C GLY A 332 -0.52 -10.24 7.48
N ASN A 333 -0.75 -9.16 8.20
CA ASN A 333 0.27 -8.25 8.68
C ASN A 333 0.37 -8.33 10.19
N ASP A 334 1.56 -8.24 10.69
CA ASP A 334 2.15 -8.50 11.99
C ASP A 334 2.25 -9.99 12.33
N ALA A 335 1.19 -10.64 12.84
CA ALA A 335 1.34 -12.02 13.28
C ALA A 335 0.04 -12.83 13.16
N PHE A 336 0.16 -14.09 12.77
CA PHE A 336 -0.98 -15.00 12.73
C PHE A 336 -0.58 -16.46 12.96
N ARG A 337 -1.57 -17.26 13.36
CA ARG A 337 -1.51 -18.73 13.49
C ARG A 337 -2.76 -19.37 12.93
N LEU A 338 -2.58 -20.50 12.27
CA LEU A 338 -3.68 -21.35 11.79
C LEU A 338 -3.57 -22.73 12.45
N TYR A 339 -4.69 -23.15 12.98
CA TYR A 339 -4.87 -24.51 13.51
C TYR A 339 -5.99 -25.19 12.74
N ILE A 340 -5.74 -26.43 12.34
CA ILE A 340 -6.75 -27.35 11.79
C ILE A 340 -6.80 -28.54 12.73
N ASP A 341 -7.97 -28.89 13.23
CA ASP A 341 -8.16 -29.77 14.37
C ASP A 341 -7.36 -29.24 15.60
N THR A 342 -6.45 -30.03 16.10
CA THR A 342 -5.56 -29.66 17.21
C THR A 342 -4.16 -29.25 16.74
N ALA A 343 -3.85 -29.42 15.46
CA ALA A 343 -2.52 -29.17 14.91
C ALA A 343 -2.36 -27.69 14.50
N LYS A 344 -1.26 -27.06 14.94
CA LYS A 344 -0.83 -25.77 14.40
C LYS A 344 -0.16 -26.02 13.03
N VAL A 345 -0.86 -25.66 11.96
CA VAL A 345 -0.44 -25.96 10.57
C VAL A 345 0.27 -24.79 9.89
N ALA A 346 0.09 -23.57 10.41
CA ALA A 346 0.83 -22.40 9.95
C ALA A 346 1.06 -21.41 11.08
N GLU A 347 2.19 -20.73 11.05
CA GLU A 347 2.55 -19.68 12.01
C GLU A 347 3.47 -18.66 11.36
N VAL A 348 3.16 -17.39 11.61
CA VAL A 348 4.03 -16.22 11.47
C VAL A 348 3.80 -15.42 12.74
N TRP A 349 4.73 -15.42 13.69
CA TRP A 349 4.54 -14.80 15.00
C TRP A 349 5.54 -13.68 15.31
N GLU A 350 6.53 -13.55 14.47
CA GLU A 350 7.42 -12.39 14.44
C GLU A 350 6.92 -11.41 13.38
N ASN A 351 7.19 -10.12 13.56
CA ASN A 351 6.76 -9.06 12.65
C ASN A 351 7.25 -9.33 11.22
N GLU A 352 6.37 -9.82 10.37
CA GLU A 352 6.66 -10.09 8.97
C GLU A 352 5.56 -9.44 8.13
N TYR A 353 5.89 -8.35 7.46
CA TYR A 353 4.93 -7.60 6.66
C TYR A 353 4.48 -8.42 5.44
N GLY A 354 3.15 -8.60 5.30
CA GLY A 354 2.57 -9.26 4.13
C GLY A 354 2.87 -10.76 4.02
N ALA A 355 3.10 -11.44 5.15
CA ALA A 355 3.35 -12.87 5.17
C ALA A 355 2.14 -13.67 4.68
N GLU A 356 2.41 -14.75 3.96
CA GLU A 356 1.42 -15.70 3.47
C GLU A 356 1.84 -17.13 3.78
N LYS A 357 0.89 -17.94 4.24
CA LYS A 357 1.06 -19.38 4.44
C LYS A 357 -0.06 -20.16 3.78
N LEU A 358 0.31 -21.26 3.18
CA LEU A 358 -0.58 -22.22 2.55
C LEU A 358 -0.47 -23.58 3.24
N TYR A 359 -1.60 -24.17 3.58
CA TYR A 359 -1.70 -25.54 4.09
C TYR A 359 -2.66 -26.35 3.25
N THR A 360 -2.27 -27.57 2.88
CA THR A 360 -3.12 -28.50 2.12
C THR A 360 -3.55 -29.65 2.99
N LEU A 361 -4.86 -29.85 3.11
CA LEU A 361 -5.49 -30.97 3.79
C LEU A 361 -6.08 -31.92 2.75
N ASN A 362 -5.82 -33.21 2.88
CA ASN A 362 -6.53 -34.21 2.10
C ASN A 362 -7.87 -34.54 2.78
N ALA A 363 -8.88 -33.77 2.47
CA ALA A 363 -10.17 -33.80 3.13
C ALA A 363 -11.05 -34.96 2.62
N LYS A 364 -12.01 -35.35 3.43
CA LYS A 364 -13.08 -36.30 3.06
C LYS A 364 -14.41 -35.58 3.06
N LYS A 365 -15.23 -35.88 2.06
CA LYS A 365 -16.56 -35.30 1.91
C LYS A 365 -17.44 -35.60 3.12
N GLY A 366 -18.04 -34.54 3.67
CA GLY A 366 -18.89 -34.60 4.86
C GLY A 366 -18.13 -34.69 6.18
N GLU A 367 -16.80 -34.82 6.17
CA GLU A 367 -16.00 -34.75 7.37
C GLU A 367 -15.81 -33.30 7.81
N LYS A 368 -15.78 -33.10 9.13
CA LYS A 368 -15.73 -31.80 9.77
C LYS A 368 -14.36 -31.56 10.37
N TYR A 369 -13.81 -30.40 10.09
CA TYR A 369 -12.47 -29.99 10.50
C TYR A 369 -12.56 -28.69 11.30
N PRO A 370 -12.37 -28.73 12.63
CA PRO A 370 -12.29 -27.53 13.44
C PRO A 370 -11.16 -26.59 12.98
N ILE A 371 -11.46 -25.32 12.84
CA ILE A 371 -10.50 -24.27 12.47
C ILE A 371 -10.39 -23.28 13.60
N LYS A 372 -9.17 -22.93 13.97
CA LYS A 372 -8.87 -21.79 14.82
C LYS A 372 -7.82 -20.92 14.16
N ILE A 373 -8.09 -19.63 14.07
CA ILE A 373 -7.14 -18.61 13.61
C ILE A 373 -6.90 -17.64 14.74
N GLU A 374 -5.64 -17.38 15.03
CA GLU A 374 -5.21 -16.35 15.96
C GLU A 374 -4.44 -15.30 15.19
N TYR A 375 -4.78 -14.02 15.43
CA TYR A 375 -4.18 -12.85 14.79
C TYR A 375 -3.75 -11.85 15.85
N MET A 376 -2.63 -11.18 15.63
CA MET A 376 -2.16 -10.11 16.49
C MET A 376 -1.68 -8.94 15.64
N GLN A 377 -2.20 -7.76 15.94
CA GLN A 377 -1.79 -6.48 15.38
C GLN A 377 -1.03 -5.69 16.44
N ARG A 378 0.17 -5.27 16.12
CA ARG A 378 1.01 -4.41 16.98
C ARG A 378 0.93 -2.96 16.53
N THR A 379 1.42 -2.65 15.33
CA THR A 379 1.51 -1.28 14.82
C THR A 379 1.31 -1.22 13.30
N GLY A 380 0.95 -0.06 12.78
CA GLY A 380 0.83 0.17 11.34
C GLY A 380 -0.52 -0.29 10.76
N SER A 381 -0.49 -0.64 9.49
CA SER A 381 -1.68 -1.16 8.79
C SER A 381 -2.01 -2.57 9.24
N ALA A 382 -3.28 -2.86 9.41
CA ALA A 382 -3.77 -4.18 9.79
C ALA A 382 -4.37 -4.89 8.57
N ASP A 383 -3.97 -6.14 8.39
CA ASP A 383 -4.42 -6.97 7.27
C ASP A 383 -4.51 -8.43 7.69
N LEU A 384 -5.63 -9.08 7.38
CA LEU A 384 -5.85 -10.50 7.62
C LEU A 384 -6.80 -11.06 6.57
N ASN A 385 -6.31 -12.00 5.77
CA ASN A 385 -7.10 -12.68 4.76
C ASN A 385 -6.99 -14.19 4.92
N PHE A 386 -8.14 -14.85 4.91
CA PHE A 386 -8.22 -16.32 4.98
C PHE A 386 -9.14 -16.85 3.91
N GLN A 387 -8.69 -17.85 3.19
CA GLN A 387 -9.42 -18.51 2.12
C GLN A 387 -9.34 -20.03 2.28
N ILE A 388 -10.42 -20.70 1.95
CA ILE A 388 -10.52 -22.16 1.82
C ILE A 388 -10.92 -22.47 0.39
N GLY A 389 -10.16 -23.33 -0.29
CA GLY A 389 -10.48 -23.61 -1.68
C GLY A 389 -9.81 -24.87 -2.24
N THR A 390 -10.09 -25.12 -3.51
CA THR A 390 -9.39 -26.16 -4.27
C THR A 390 -8.72 -25.54 -5.48
N ARG A 391 -7.52 -26.01 -5.81
CA ARG A 391 -6.88 -25.67 -7.09
C ARG A 391 -7.57 -26.42 -8.21
N ARG A 392 -7.90 -25.74 -9.26
CA ARG A 392 -8.19 -26.36 -10.55
C ARG A 392 -6.92 -26.33 -11.40
N PRO A 393 -6.56 -27.45 -12.06
CA PRO A 393 -5.44 -27.46 -13.00
C PRO A 393 -5.67 -26.51 -14.15
#